data_36d42ece7ee5f30b6424ea2596aed825
#
_entry.id   36d42ece7ee5f30b6424ea2596aed825
#
_cell.length_a   1.000
_cell.length_b   1.000
_cell.length_c   1.000
_cell.angle_alpha   90.00
_cell.angle_beta   90.00
_cell.angle_gamma   90.00
#
_symmetry.space_group_name_H-M   'P 1'
#
loop_
_entity.id
_entity.type
_entity.pdbx_description
1 polymer ?
#
loop_
_entity_poly.entity_id
_entity_poly.type
_entity_poly.pdbx_seq_one_letter_code
_entity_poly.pdbx_strand_id
1 'polypeptide(L)'
;MQTIKHIVQEKIQLFLFIIPALYFIIGSYFRYILGDLSLRSLDPDYIYFITGLGISEGHINVLHVDNPGTPLQYLMGLTYRLVYLLRPGNGSYLEDVLKNSDLYMAVSNSVITGLITALLFYAGRRIYKSTGSVFYGLLIQTTPFLAVIWYDIIGRIVPELLMPLPVILLEIFLIEIIYSGKKVEDNMQIIVLAAISAIGLSVKLTYLPLWFIPLIIIRNWKRKALFAGLSILFFLLFAIPVTLRLGVFTGWIKSLFIHSGQYGGGEANFINWTEFGANLKFLWGYEKWFLITTFLTLGTALGYFLFRRKEADSKLLLVAASVITTILLQTIMVGKHFEHRYYIPSLLLFPVLVFLIAEMAKRMLKGKFQILVSMALLIFLIAFFVHQQPWIKLKAETMSTDMAQRQETRNFVAAMNPNSIKIITTQNYGSPFKEYALMISYAWSGGHQKYYTETLAKLYPDSYLFFTWDNTFRFWGTELNMTKINDSKKPVFVYLENDNPELYKKTIERLTFVPDSIKVTPELLFQNEKTKETIYRLNFNAKADSISTQ
;
A
#
# COMPACT_ATOMS: atom_id res chain seq x y z
N MET A 1 29.71 -19.43 -34.77
CA MET A 1 29.75 -18.23 -33.89
C MET A 1 28.38 -17.65 -33.60
N GLN A 2 27.46 -17.53 -34.57
CA GLN A 2 26.08 -17.08 -34.34
C GLN A 2 25.28 -17.99 -33.40
N THR A 3 25.38 -19.32 -33.58
CA THR A 3 24.71 -20.35 -32.78
C THR A 3 25.15 -20.29 -31.30
N ILE A 4 26.44 -20.10 -31.03
CA ILE A 4 26.95 -19.98 -29.65
C ILE A 4 26.45 -18.70 -28.99
N LYS A 5 26.42 -17.57 -29.72
CA LYS A 5 25.84 -16.31 -29.22
C LYS A 5 24.36 -16.46 -28.87
N HIS A 6 23.60 -17.18 -29.69
CA HIS A 6 22.18 -17.44 -29.44
C HIS A 6 21.97 -18.27 -28.18
N ILE A 7 22.71 -19.38 -28.02
CA ILE A 7 22.63 -20.23 -26.82
C ILE A 7 23.02 -19.46 -25.54
N VAL A 8 24.07 -18.63 -25.61
CA VAL A 8 24.46 -17.79 -24.46
C VAL A 8 23.39 -16.75 -24.11
N GLN A 9 22.76 -16.12 -25.11
CA GLN A 9 21.67 -15.18 -24.88
C GLN A 9 20.44 -15.84 -24.29
N GLU A 10 20.07 -17.04 -24.73
CA GLU A 10 18.95 -17.80 -24.15
C GLU A 10 19.21 -18.16 -22.69
N LYS A 11 20.41 -18.67 -22.38
CA LYS A 11 20.78 -18.97 -20.98
C LYS A 11 20.76 -17.74 -20.09
N ILE A 12 21.21 -16.58 -20.57
CA ILE A 12 21.16 -15.32 -19.82
C ILE A 12 19.71 -14.90 -19.57
N GLN A 13 18.80 -15.05 -20.54
CA GLN A 13 17.39 -14.75 -20.35
C GLN A 13 16.75 -15.63 -19.28
N LEU A 14 17.12 -16.91 -19.21
CA LEU A 14 16.65 -17.82 -18.17
C LEU A 14 17.09 -17.35 -16.77
N PHE A 15 18.34 -16.92 -16.62
CA PHE A 15 18.82 -16.35 -15.35
C PHE A 15 18.06 -15.09 -14.95
N LEU A 16 17.77 -14.20 -15.90
CA LEU A 16 17.00 -12.98 -15.64
C LEU A 16 15.52 -13.25 -15.34
N PHE A 17 15.02 -14.46 -15.53
CA PHE A 17 13.66 -14.84 -15.17
C PHE A 17 13.53 -15.32 -13.72
N ILE A 18 14.63 -15.73 -13.07
CA ILE A 18 14.61 -16.34 -11.73
C ILE A 18 14.01 -15.37 -10.68
N ILE A 19 14.55 -14.15 -10.58
CA ILE A 19 14.09 -13.17 -9.57
C ILE A 19 12.65 -12.75 -9.81
N PRO A 20 12.19 -12.42 -11.03
CA PRO A 20 10.78 -12.20 -11.32
C PRO A 20 9.87 -13.37 -10.91
N ALA A 21 10.26 -14.61 -11.21
CA ALA A 21 9.49 -15.78 -10.81
C ALA A 21 9.39 -15.92 -9.28
N LEU A 22 10.49 -15.70 -8.57
CA LEU A 22 10.50 -15.67 -7.10
C LEU A 22 9.58 -14.57 -6.56
N TYR A 23 9.57 -13.38 -7.17
CA TYR A 23 8.67 -12.30 -6.78
C TYR A 23 7.20 -12.73 -6.91
N PHE A 24 6.83 -13.34 -8.04
CA PHE A 24 5.46 -13.81 -8.24
C PHE A 24 5.06 -14.89 -7.21
N ILE A 25 5.94 -15.85 -6.95
CA ILE A 25 5.71 -16.92 -5.99
C ILE A 25 5.53 -16.35 -4.56
N ILE A 26 6.44 -15.48 -4.14
CA ILE A 26 6.40 -14.87 -2.81
C ILE A 26 5.15 -13.98 -2.67
N GLY A 27 4.83 -13.16 -3.67
CA GLY A 27 3.64 -12.31 -3.66
C GLY A 27 2.35 -13.12 -3.59
N SER A 28 2.25 -14.19 -4.36
CA SER A 28 1.10 -15.12 -4.33
C SER A 28 1.00 -15.82 -2.99
N TYR A 29 2.12 -16.23 -2.40
CA TYR A 29 2.16 -16.86 -1.07
C TYR A 29 1.68 -15.89 0.02
N PHE A 30 2.19 -14.66 0.04
CA PHE A 30 1.75 -13.65 1.02
C PHE A 30 0.27 -13.31 0.84
N ARG A 31 -0.22 -13.22 -0.41
CA ARG A 31 -1.66 -13.03 -0.67
C ARG A 31 -2.49 -14.19 -0.11
N TYR A 32 -2.03 -15.41 -0.29
CA TYR A 32 -2.71 -16.62 0.21
C TYR A 32 -2.80 -16.63 1.74
N ILE A 33 -1.68 -16.40 2.46
CA ILE A 33 -1.66 -16.45 3.93
C ILE A 33 -2.41 -15.28 4.58
N LEU A 34 -2.56 -14.14 3.89
CA LEU A 34 -3.39 -13.03 4.36
C LEU A 34 -4.89 -13.34 4.33
N GLY A 35 -5.32 -14.39 3.63
CA GLY A 35 -6.74 -14.78 3.59
C GLY A 35 -7.66 -13.61 3.23
N ASP A 36 -8.81 -13.53 3.91
CA ASP A 36 -9.78 -12.46 3.70
C ASP A 36 -9.33 -11.16 4.36
N LEU A 37 -9.16 -10.10 3.57
CA LEU A 37 -8.70 -8.80 4.05
C LEU A 37 -9.67 -8.14 5.04
N SER A 38 -10.96 -8.52 5.02
CA SER A 38 -11.96 -8.05 5.99
C SER A 38 -11.60 -8.38 7.43
N LEU A 39 -10.84 -9.45 7.67
CA LEU A 39 -10.43 -9.85 9.02
C LEU A 39 -9.34 -8.96 9.62
N ARG A 40 -8.58 -8.22 8.80
CA ARG A 40 -7.37 -7.52 9.28
C ARG A 40 -7.16 -6.13 8.72
N SER A 41 -7.50 -5.88 7.49
CA SER A 41 -6.97 -4.75 6.72
C SER A 41 -8.07 -3.97 6.01
N LEU A 42 -8.89 -3.22 6.76
CA LEU A 42 -9.97 -2.43 6.17
C LEU A 42 -9.47 -1.11 5.59
N ASP A 43 -8.50 -0.48 6.25
CA ASP A 43 -7.89 0.78 5.84
C ASP A 43 -6.43 0.53 5.35
N PRO A 44 -6.13 0.86 4.08
CA PRO A 44 -7.05 1.42 3.09
C PRO A 44 -7.64 0.38 2.12
N ASP A 45 -7.44 -0.94 2.31
CA ASP A 45 -7.76 -1.97 1.32
C ASP A 45 -9.21 -1.90 0.86
N TYR A 46 -10.17 -1.84 1.81
CA TYR A 46 -11.59 -1.76 1.48
C TYR A 46 -12.03 -0.37 0.99
N ILE A 47 -11.28 0.69 1.31
CA ILE A 47 -11.50 2.02 0.73
C ILE A 47 -11.14 2.00 -0.77
N TYR A 48 -10.03 1.35 -1.14
CA TYR A 48 -9.70 1.15 -2.56
C TYR A 48 -10.64 0.19 -3.26
N PHE A 49 -11.17 -0.82 -2.55
CA PHE A 49 -12.18 -1.71 -3.08
C PHE A 49 -13.42 -0.93 -3.56
N ILE A 50 -14.04 -0.12 -2.71
CA ILE A 50 -15.28 0.59 -3.05
C ILE A 50 -15.04 1.69 -4.08
N THR A 51 -13.88 2.36 -4.04
CA THR A 51 -13.53 3.40 -5.02
C THR A 51 -13.23 2.79 -6.39
N GLY A 52 -12.57 1.63 -6.46
CA GLY A 52 -12.39 0.87 -7.69
C GLY A 52 -13.71 0.39 -8.27
N LEU A 53 -14.62 -0.10 -7.44
CA LEU A 53 -15.99 -0.47 -7.86
C LEU A 53 -16.72 0.75 -8.41
N GLY A 54 -16.68 1.90 -7.72
CA GLY A 54 -17.30 3.14 -8.20
C GLY A 54 -16.79 3.55 -9.58
N ILE A 55 -15.46 3.56 -9.76
CA ILE A 55 -14.86 3.89 -11.06
C ILE A 55 -15.33 2.93 -12.17
N SER A 56 -15.43 1.64 -11.88
CA SER A 56 -15.94 0.65 -12.85
C SER A 56 -17.40 0.86 -13.26
N GLU A 57 -18.17 1.53 -12.41
CA GLU A 57 -19.55 1.95 -12.67
C GLU A 57 -19.66 3.36 -13.30
N GLY A 58 -18.52 4.00 -13.60
CA GLY A 58 -18.47 5.36 -14.15
C GLY A 58 -18.50 6.47 -13.09
N HIS A 59 -18.45 6.13 -11.81
CA HIS A 59 -18.47 7.09 -10.70
C HIS A 59 -17.05 7.55 -10.35
N ILE A 60 -16.48 8.41 -11.18
CA ILE A 60 -15.08 8.88 -11.07
C ILE A 60 -14.85 9.94 -9.99
N ASN A 61 -15.89 10.58 -9.45
CA ASN A 61 -15.77 11.59 -8.39
C ASN A 61 -15.71 10.93 -7.01
N VAL A 62 -14.63 10.18 -6.74
CA VAL A 62 -14.44 9.46 -5.48
C VAL A 62 -14.08 10.39 -4.31
N LEU A 63 -14.35 9.98 -3.07
CA LEU A 63 -14.07 10.78 -1.87
C LEU A 63 -12.57 10.72 -1.49
N HIS A 64 -11.96 9.54 -1.61
CA HIS A 64 -10.58 9.29 -1.20
C HIS A 64 -9.59 9.79 -2.26
N VAL A 65 -9.12 11.02 -2.10
CA VAL A 65 -8.22 11.73 -3.04
C VAL A 65 -6.98 12.33 -2.39
N ASP A 66 -6.89 12.31 -1.06
CA ASP A 66 -5.76 12.84 -0.27
C ASP A 66 -4.41 12.16 -0.62
N ASN A 67 -4.38 10.83 -0.63
CA ASN A 67 -3.27 10.06 -1.21
C ASN A 67 -3.76 9.49 -2.54
N PRO A 68 -3.42 10.07 -3.71
CA PRO A 68 -4.19 9.83 -4.93
C PRO A 68 -4.61 8.39 -5.17
N GLY A 69 -3.66 7.45 -5.22
CA GLY A 69 -3.96 6.03 -5.42
C GLY A 69 -4.74 5.71 -6.70
N THR A 70 -4.92 6.69 -7.56
CA THR A 70 -5.79 6.61 -8.73
C THR A 70 -5.43 5.48 -9.70
N PRO A 71 -4.14 5.19 -10.01
CA PRO A 71 -3.78 4.05 -10.84
C PRO A 71 -4.25 2.71 -10.25
N LEU A 72 -4.22 2.57 -8.92
CA LEU A 72 -4.75 1.38 -8.24
C LEU A 72 -6.27 1.29 -8.41
N GLN A 73 -6.99 2.39 -8.19
CA GLN A 73 -8.45 2.45 -8.35
C GLN A 73 -8.90 2.06 -9.76
N TYR A 74 -8.22 2.57 -10.81
CA TYR A 74 -8.51 2.22 -12.21
C TYR A 74 -8.21 0.75 -12.50
N LEU A 75 -7.06 0.25 -12.04
CA LEU A 75 -6.67 -1.14 -12.26
C LEU A 75 -7.63 -2.11 -11.59
N MET A 76 -8.07 -1.79 -10.37
CA MET A 76 -9.09 -2.57 -9.66
C MET A 76 -10.41 -2.55 -10.41
N GLY A 77 -10.90 -1.38 -10.81
CA GLY A 77 -12.14 -1.25 -11.57
C GLY A 77 -12.14 -2.05 -12.87
N LEU A 78 -11.05 -2.00 -13.62
CA LEU A 78 -10.85 -2.80 -14.82
C LEU A 78 -10.85 -4.30 -14.50
N THR A 79 -10.09 -4.71 -13.47
CA THR A 79 -10.02 -6.11 -13.05
C THR A 79 -11.39 -6.63 -12.64
N TYR A 80 -12.19 -5.83 -11.91
CA TYR A 80 -13.54 -6.23 -11.50
C TYR A 80 -14.44 -6.52 -12.68
N ARG A 81 -14.44 -5.65 -13.70
CA ARG A 81 -15.20 -5.89 -14.94
C ARG A 81 -14.75 -7.16 -15.65
N LEU A 82 -13.44 -7.38 -15.76
CA LEU A 82 -12.91 -8.58 -16.43
C LEU A 82 -13.27 -9.86 -15.65
N VAL A 83 -13.13 -9.86 -14.32
CA VAL A 83 -13.49 -11.01 -13.48
C VAL A 83 -14.99 -11.32 -13.62
N TYR A 84 -15.86 -10.32 -13.55
CA TYR A 84 -17.29 -10.50 -13.70
C TYR A 84 -17.67 -11.08 -15.07
N LEU A 85 -17.05 -10.59 -16.15
CA LEU A 85 -17.28 -11.13 -17.51
C LEU A 85 -16.87 -12.60 -17.66
N LEU A 86 -15.87 -13.04 -16.88
CA LEU A 86 -15.42 -14.44 -16.88
C LEU A 86 -16.22 -15.35 -15.92
N ARG A 87 -17.19 -14.78 -15.19
CA ARG A 87 -18.04 -15.49 -14.21
C ARG A 87 -19.53 -15.36 -14.58
N PRO A 88 -20.00 -15.97 -15.66
CA PRO A 88 -21.39 -15.83 -16.08
C PRO A 88 -22.37 -16.41 -15.07
N GLY A 89 -23.53 -15.79 -14.90
CA GLY A 89 -24.66 -16.32 -14.11
C GLY A 89 -24.73 -15.89 -12.64
N ASN A 90 -23.94 -14.92 -12.18
CA ASN A 90 -23.85 -14.54 -10.76
C ASN A 90 -24.72 -13.33 -10.33
N GLY A 91 -25.83 -13.05 -11.00
CA GLY A 91 -26.69 -11.90 -10.69
C GLY A 91 -26.20 -10.58 -11.29
N SER A 92 -26.54 -9.43 -10.68
CA SER A 92 -26.05 -8.15 -11.15
C SER A 92 -24.56 -7.97 -10.83
N TYR A 93 -23.86 -7.17 -11.65
CA TYR A 93 -22.45 -6.88 -11.43
C TYR A 93 -22.17 -6.36 -10.03
N LEU A 94 -22.96 -5.40 -9.57
CA LEU A 94 -22.81 -4.78 -8.26
C LEU A 94 -22.99 -5.81 -7.12
N GLU A 95 -24.03 -6.66 -7.21
CA GLU A 95 -24.30 -7.69 -6.22
C GLU A 95 -23.17 -8.72 -6.16
N ASP A 96 -22.66 -9.19 -7.30
CA ASP A 96 -21.58 -10.17 -7.37
C ASP A 96 -20.28 -9.61 -6.77
N VAL A 97 -19.90 -8.36 -7.11
CA VAL A 97 -18.67 -7.74 -6.58
C VAL A 97 -18.76 -7.52 -5.09
N LEU A 98 -19.86 -6.98 -4.57
CA LEU A 98 -20.03 -6.74 -3.13
C LEU A 98 -20.06 -8.05 -2.33
N LYS A 99 -20.77 -9.08 -2.83
CA LYS A 99 -20.84 -10.38 -2.19
C LYS A 99 -19.50 -11.10 -2.17
N ASN A 100 -18.71 -10.99 -3.23
CA ASN A 100 -17.44 -11.71 -3.43
C ASN A 100 -16.21 -10.77 -3.34
N SER A 101 -16.27 -9.69 -2.54
CA SER A 101 -15.22 -8.66 -2.46
C SER A 101 -13.81 -9.24 -2.28
N ASP A 102 -13.64 -10.27 -1.46
CA ASP A 102 -12.33 -10.89 -1.20
C ASP A 102 -11.74 -11.56 -2.45
N LEU A 103 -12.58 -12.23 -3.27
CA LEU A 103 -12.16 -12.79 -4.54
C LEU A 103 -11.69 -11.69 -5.50
N TYR A 104 -12.48 -10.62 -5.65
CA TYR A 104 -12.15 -9.52 -6.56
C TYR A 104 -10.86 -8.80 -6.13
N MET A 105 -10.64 -8.61 -4.83
CA MET A 105 -9.39 -8.07 -4.30
C MET A 105 -8.21 -9.02 -4.48
N ALA A 106 -8.40 -10.33 -4.26
CA ALA A 106 -7.34 -11.31 -4.44
C ALA A 106 -6.87 -11.38 -5.90
N VAL A 107 -7.80 -11.38 -6.86
CA VAL A 107 -7.47 -11.34 -8.29
C VAL A 107 -6.77 -10.04 -8.65
N SER A 108 -7.22 -8.88 -8.11
CA SER A 108 -6.55 -7.59 -8.35
C SER A 108 -5.12 -7.59 -7.84
N ASN A 109 -4.86 -8.13 -6.63
CA ASN A 109 -3.50 -8.28 -6.12
C ASN A 109 -2.65 -9.18 -7.03
N SER A 110 -3.20 -10.30 -7.52
CA SER A 110 -2.50 -11.21 -8.44
C SER A 110 -2.17 -10.54 -9.78
N VAL A 111 -3.08 -9.72 -10.32
CA VAL A 111 -2.84 -8.93 -11.54
C VAL A 111 -1.70 -7.93 -11.32
N ILE A 112 -1.70 -7.20 -10.20
CA ILE A 112 -0.64 -6.23 -9.87
C ILE A 112 0.69 -6.96 -9.70
N THR A 113 0.71 -8.07 -8.96
CA THR A 113 1.92 -8.89 -8.75
C THR A 113 2.46 -9.39 -10.10
N GLY A 114 1.58 -9.84 -11.00
CA GLY A 114 1.95 -10.23 -12.36
C GLY A 114 2.54 -9.09 -13.19
N LEU A 115 1.96 -7.90 -13.11
CA LEU A 115 2.47 -6.70 -13.80
C LEU A 115 3.88 -6.31 -13.30
N ILE A 116 4.09 -6.31 -11.99
CA ILE A 116 5.42 -6.03 -11.42
C ILE A 116 6.42 -7.12 -11.80
N THR A 117 6.00 -8.40 -11.81
CA THR A 117 6.82 -9.52 -12.29
C THR A 117 7.30 -9.29 -13.73
N ALA A 118 6.39 -8.94 -14.62
CA ALA A 118 6.70 -8.65 -16.02
C ALA A 118 7.64 -7.43 -16.15
N LEU A 119 7.42 -6.40 -15.34
CA LEU A 119 8.28 -5.21 -15.30
C LEU A 119 9.69 -5.54 -14.81
N LEU A 120 9.84 -6.36 -13.78
CA LEU A 120 11.15 -6.83 -13.29
C LEU A 120 11.91 -7.58 -14.36
N PHE A 121 11.24 -8.47 -15.10
CA PHE A 121 11.88 -9.17 -16.22
C PHE A 121 12.30 -8.20 -17.33
N TYR A 122 11.42 -7.26 -17.67
CA TYR A 122 11.73 -6.21 -18.64
C TYR A 122 12.95 -5.38 -18.20
N ALA A 123 12.98 -4.94 -16.92
CA ALA A 123 14.05 -4.15 -16.35
C ALA A 123 15.40 -4.88 -16.42
N GLY A 124 15.45 -6.14 -15.98
CA GLY A 124 16.67 -6.94 -16.06
C GLY A 124 17.21 -7.06 -17.47
N ARG A 125 16.32 -7.31 -18.47
CA ARG A 125 16.70 -7.37 -19.89
C ARG A 125 17.19 -6.02 -20.43
N ARG A 126 16.51 -4.92 -20.08
CA ARG A 126 16.89 -3.56 -20.52
C ARG A 126 18.26 -3.18 -19.98
N ILE A 127 18.49 -3.39 -18.69
CA ILE A 127 19.77 -3.07 -18.04
C ILE A 127 20.89 -3.97 -18.59
N TYR A 128 20.64 -5.27 -18.79
CA TYR A 128 21.61 -6.15 -19.45
C TYR A 128 21.99 -5.64 -20.84
N LYS A 129 21.00 -5.26 -21.66
CA LYS A 129 21.26 -4.73 -23.02
C LYS A 129 22.06 -3.44 -23.00
N SER A 130 21.81 -2.55 -22.05
CA SER A 130 22.44 -1.24 -21.95
C SER A 130 23.87 -1.31 -21.39
N THR A 131 24.11 -2.21 -20.44
CA THR A 131 25.36 -2.28 -19.67
C THR A 131 26.28 -3.46 -20.07
N GLY A 132 25.73 -4.48 -20.74
CA GLY A 132 26.42 -5.77 -20.99
C GLY A 132 26.57 -6.62 -19.74
N SER A 133 26.07 -6.21 -18.56
CA SER A 133 26.25 -6.89 -17.28
C SER A 133 24.97 -7.58 -16.82
N VAL A 134 25.02 -8.93 -16.72
CA VAL A 134 23.93 -9.73 -16.12
C VAL A 134 23.74 -9.36 -14.65
N PHE A 135 24.82 -9.10 -13.92
CA PHE A 135 24.76 -8.75 -12.49
C PHE A 135 24.01 -7.44 -12.25
N TYR A 136 24.17 -6.44 -13.12
CA TYR A 136 23.37 -5.21 -13.02
C TYR A 136 21.89 -5.48 -13.33
N GLY A 137 21.60 -6.34 -14.30
CA GLY A 137 20.22 -6.77 -14.58
C GLY A 137 19.57 -7.46 -13.39
N LEU A 138 20.26 -8.42 -12.76
CA LEU A 138 19.79 -9.10 -11.55
C LEU A 138 19.66 -8.14 -10.37
N LEU A 139 20.61 -7.22 -10.21
CA LEU A 139 20.58 -6.24 -9.13
C LEU A 139 19.30 -5.38 -9.16
N ILE A 140 18.92 -4.84 -10.32
CA ILE A 140 17.69 -4.04 -10.44
C ILE A 140 16.43 -4.88 -10.21
N GLN A 141 16.45 -6.16 -10.54
CA GLN A 141 15.33 -7.05 -10.24
C GLN A 141 15.12 -7.28 -8.73
N THR A 142 16.09 -6.96 -7.87
CA THR A 142 15.94 -7.05 -6.42
C THR A 142 15.17 -5.89 -5.81
N THR A 143 14.84 -4.85 -6.57
CA THR A 143 14.18 -3.61 -6.09
C THR A 143 13.08 -3.83 -5.05
N PRO A 144 12.03 -4.64 -5.28
CA PRO A 144 10.94 -4.78 -4.31
C PRO A 144 11.32 -5.60 -3.07
N PHE A 145 12.42 -6.35 -3.10
CA PHE A 145 12.81 -7.23 -1.99
C PHE A 145 13.67 -6.53 -0.92
N LEU A 146 14.20 -5.35 -1.22
CA LEU A 146 15.21 -4.70 -0.40
C LEU A 146 14.63 -3.99 0.84
N ALA A 147 13.35 -3.70 0.86
CA ALA A 147 12.65 -3.14 1.99
C ALA A 147 11.92 -4.23 2.78
N VAL A 148 12.25 -4.43 4.06
CA VAL A 148 11.57 -5.42 4.92
C VAL A 148 10.07 -5.11 5.02
N ILE A 149 9.69 -3.82 5.06
CA ILE A 149 8.30 -3.35 5.05
C ILE A 149 7.51 -3.85 3.82
N TRP A 150 8.18 -4.22 2.73
CA TRP A 150 7.54 -4.71 1.52
C TRP A 150 6.73 -5.99 1.76
N TYR A 151 7.19 -6.87 2.67
CA TYR A 151 6.49 -8.10 3.00
C TYR A 151 5.16 -7.86 3.74
N ASP A 152 4.99 -6.70 4.38
CA ASP A 152 3.71 -6.30 4.98
C ASP A 152 2.70 -5.77 3.93
N ILE A 153 3.17 -5.48 2.72
CA ILE A 153 2.41 -4.80 1.66
C ILE A 153 2.06 -5.71 0.49
N ILE A 154 2.95 -6.63 0.14
CA ILE A 154 2.88 -7.41 -1.12
C ILE A 154 1.56 -8.19 -1.30
N GLY A 155 0.91 -8.60 -0.21
CA GLY A 155 -0.38 -9.31 -0.25
C GLY A 155 -1.61 -8.40 -0.12
N ARG A 156 -1.44 -7.09 0.11
CA ARG A 156 -2.50 -6.11 0.37
C ARG A 156 -2.96 -5.38 -0.88
N ILE A 157 -4.04 -4.62 -0.75
CA ILE A 157 -4.55 -3.71 -1.79
C ILE A 157 -4.29 -2.27 -1.32
N VAL A 158 -3.08 -1.82 -1.51
CA VAL A 158 -2.62 -0.48 -1.09
C VAL A 158 -1.84 0.18 -2.23
N PRO A 159 -1.82 1.52 -2.33
CA PRO A 159 -1.14 2.22 -3.43
C PRO A 159 0.35 1.88 -3.51
N GLU A 160 0.99 1.65 -2.36
CA GLU A 160 2.40 1.28 -2.28
C GLU A 160 2.72 0.02 -3.10
N LEU A 161 1.75 -0.89 -3.28
CA LEU A 161 1.94 -2.09 -4.10
C LEU A 161 2.28 -1.76 -5.56
N LEU A 162 1.81 -0.61 -6.07
CA LEU A 162 2.16 -0.11 -7.41
C LEU A 162 3.41 0.76 -7.45
N MET A 163 4.01 1.13 -6.31
CA MET A 163 5.18 2.00 -6.24
C MET A 163 6.41 1.46 -7.00
N PRO A 164 6.68 0.14 -7.08
CA PRO A 164 7.75 -0.39 -7.91
C PRO A 164 7.63 0.00 -9.38
N LEU A 165 6.43 0.22 -9.91
CA LEU A 165 6.24 0.57 -11.32
C LEU A 165 6.99 1.87 -11.71
N PRO A 166 6.70 3.05 -11.14
CA PRO A 166 7.41 4.27 -11.48
C PRO A 166 8.87 4.26 -11.03
N VAL A 167 9.21 3.59 -9.91
CA VAL A 167 10.59 3.55 -9.41
C VAL A 167 11.48 2.73 -10.34
N ILE A 168 11.09 1.51 -10.74
CA ILE A 168 11.86 0.66 -11.64
C ILE A 168 12.03 1.34 -13.02
N LEU A 169 10.99 2.01 -13.53
CA LEU A 169 11.10 2.78 -14.78
C LEU A 169 12.12 3.93 -14.63
N LEU A 170 12.13 4.61 -13.49
CA LEU A 170 13.12 5.64 -13.18
C LEU A 170 14.53 5.03 -13.07
N GLU A 171 14.71 3.90 -12.39
CA GLU A 171 16.00 3.17 -12.29
C GLU A 171 16.56 2.81 -13.66
N ILE A 172 15.71 2.25 -14.56
CA ILE A 172 16.10 1.96 -15.94
C ILE A 172 16.60 3.22 -16.62
N PHE A 173 15.85 4.32 -16.50
CA PHE A 173 16.22 5.59 -17.10
C PHE A 173 17.56 6.11 -16.56
N LEU A 174 17.77 6.11 -15.24
CA LEU A 174 18.99 6.59 -14.59
C LEU A 174 20.24 5.79 -15.02
N ILE A 175 20.11 4.47 -15.15
CA ILE A 175 21.21 3.62 -15.58
C ILE A 175 21.47 3.82 -17.09
N GLU A 176 20.41 3.83 -17.90
CA GLU A 176 20.57 4.02 -19.35
C GLU A 176 21.21 5.36 -19.72
N ILE A 177 20.90 6.43 -19.00
CA ILE A 177 21.49 7.76 -19.30
C ILE A 177 23.00 7.80 -19.07
N ILE A 178 23.52 6.97 -18.15
CA ILE A 178 24.96 6.84 -17.89
C ILE A 178 25.68 6.15 -19.05
N TYR A 179 25.04 5.12 -19.65
CA TYR A 179 25.64 4.31 -20.71
C TYR A 179 25.32 4.79 -22.13
N SER A 180 24.21 5.50 -22.29
CA SER A 180 23.80 6.00 -23.60
C SER A 180 24.47 7.34 -23.92
N GLY A 181 24.72 7.58 -25.21
CA GLY A 181 25.10 8.92 -25.70
C GLY A 181 23.97 9.95 -25.68
N LYS A 182 22.74 9.56 -25.29
CA LYS A 182 21.57 10.44 -25.27
C LYS A 182 21.71 11.56 -24.25
N LYS A 183 21.17 12.72 -24.60
CA LYS A 183 21.08 13.85 -23.67
C LYS A 183 19.77 13.78 -22.90
N VAL A 184 19.83 14.07 -21.61
CA VAL A 184 18.63 14.12 -20.75
C VAL A 184 17.62 15.17 -21.27
N GLU A 185 18.14 16.24 -21.88
CA GLU A 185 17.36 17.36 -22.41
C GLU A 185 16.61 17.06 -23.73
N ASP A 186 16.75 15.90 -24.33
CA ASP A 186 16.00 15.55 -25.53
C ASP A 186 14.49 15.49 -25.21
N ASN A 187 13.65 15.96 -26.13
CA ASN A 187 12.20 16.07 -25.91
C ASN A 187 11.58 14.75 -25.43
N MET A 188 11.94 13.64 -26.08
CA MET A 188 11.41 12.31 -25.70
C MET A 188 11.81 11.94 -24.28
N GLN A 189 13.05 12.23 -23.85
CA GLN A 189 13.51 11.94 -22.50
C GLN A 189 12.74 12.76 -21.45
N ILE A 190 12.49 14.03 -21.74
CA ILE A 190 11.67 14.91 -20.87
C ILE A 190 10.24 14.39 -20.73
N ILE A 191 9.61 14.00 -21.86
CA ILE A 191 8.24 13.44 -21.85
C ILE A 191 8.21 12.15 -21.02
N VAL A 192 9.16 11.23 -21.23
CA VAL A 192 9.22 9.96 -20.49
C VAL A 192 9.42 10.19 -18.99
N LEU A 193 10.35 11.07 -18.60
CA LEU A 193 10.58 11.43 -17.20
C LEU A 193 9.34 12.06 -16.56
N ALA A 194 8.67 12.97 -17.29
CA ALA A 194 7.45 13.61 -16.81
C ALA A 194 6.32 12.58 -16.61
N ALA A 195 6.16 11.63 -17.53
CA ALA A 195 5.18 10.57 -17.42
C ALA A 195 5.48 9.63 -16.23
N ILE A 196 6.74 9.17 -16.06
CA ILE A 196 7.16 8.36 -14.92
C ILE A 196 6.86 9.07 -13.59
N SER A 197 7.25 10.35 -13.52
CA SER A 197 7.05 11.17 -12.32
C SER A 197 5.56 11.38 -12.01
N ALA A 198 4.75 11.61 -13.02
CA ALA A 198 3.30 11.78 -12.88
C ALA A 198 2.63 10.47 -12.43
N ILE A 199 3.02 9.32 -12.98
CA ILE A 199 2.54 8.01 -12.50
C ILE A 199 2.89 7.84 -11.02
N GLY A 200 4.15 8.11 -10.63
CA GLY A 200 4.58 7.99 -9.24
C GLY A 200 3.76 8.86 -8.27
N LEU A 201 3.56 10.13 -8.61
CA LEU A 201 2.73 11.06 -7.82
C LEU A 201 1.25 10.63 -7.80
N SER A 202 0.73 10.07 -8.90
CA SER A 202 -0.64 9.56 -8.97
C SER A 202 -0.85 8.28 -8.17
N VAL A 203 0.20 7.47 -8.02
CA VAL A 203 0.20 6.31 -7.12
C VAL A 203 0.16 6.80 -5.67
N LYS A 204 1.09 7.67 -5.26
CA LYS A 204 1.10 8.23 -3.91
C LYS A 204 1.97 9.48 -3.83
N LEU A 205 1.51 10.48 -3.06
CA LEU A 205 2.24 11.73 -2.88
C LEU A 205 3.63 11.55 -2.24
N THR A 206 3.85 10.44 -1.52
CA THR A 206 5.17 10.09 -0.96
C THR A 206 6.26 9.90 -2.03
N TYR A 207 5.90 9.79 -3.30
CA TYR A 207 6.84 9.81 -4.43
C TYR A 207 7.45 11.21 -4.70
N LEU A 208 6.91 12.27 -4.10
CA LEU A 208 7.33 13.66 -4.37
C LEU A 208 8.85 13.90 -4.28
N PRO A 209 9.60 13.35 -3.32
CA PRO A 209 11.05 13.49 -3.31
C PRO A 209 11.73 12.94 -4.57
N LEU A 210 11.24 11.85 -5.15
CA LEU A 210 11.81 11.28 -6.38
C LEU A 210 11.56 12.15 -7.62
N TRP A 211 10.53 12.98 -7.60
CA TRP A 211 10.26 13.98 -8.64
C TRP A 211 11.38 15.01 -8.77
N PHE A 212 12.19 15.23 -7.72
CA PHE A 212 13.34 16.13 -7.77
C PHE A 212 14.54 15.53 -8.53
N ILE A 213 14.62 14.20 -8.70
CA ILE A 213 15.72 13.57 -9.47
C ILE A 213 15.81 14.16 -10.88
N PRO A 214 14.76 14.18 -11.71
CA PRO A 214 14.81 14.84 -13.02
C PRO A 214 15.18 16.32 -12.94
N LEU A 215 14.68 17.06 -11.97
CA LEU A 215 15.02 18.49 -11.82
C LEU A 215 16.51 18.73 -11.54
N ILE A 216 17.17 17.78 -10.88
CA ILE A 216 18.62 17.88 -10.61
C ILE A 216 19.41 17.50 -11.86
N ILE A 217 19.05 16.39 -12.55
CA ILE A 217 19.81 15.89 -13.70
C ILE A 217 19.62 16.72 -14.99
N ILE A 218 18.47 17.37 -15.16
CA ILE A 218 18.23 18.29 -16.26
C ILE A 218 18.98 19.60 -15.97
N ARG A 219 19.91 20.01 -16.82
CA ARG A 219 20.72 21.23 -16.59
C ARG A 219 20.04 22.51 -17.08
N ASN A 220 19.36 22.41 -18.24
CA ASN A 220 18.74 23.58 -18.88
C ASN A 220 17.43 23.95 -18.15
N TRP A 221 17.32 25.21 -17.69
CA TRP A 221 16.16 25.68 -16.91
C TRP A 221 14.83 25.64 -17.69
N LYS A 222 14.86 25.94 -19.03
CA LYS A 222 13.66 25.82 -19.87
C LYS A 222 13.17 24.39 -19.97
N ARG A 223 14.10 23.43 -19.98
CA ARG A 223 13.80 22.00 -19.97
C ARG A 223 13.27 21.53 -18.60
N LYS A 224 13.79 22.12 -17.51
CA LYS A 224 13.21 21.89 -16.16
C LYS A 224 11.77 22.37 -16.09
N ALA A 225 11.50 23.58 -16.61
CA ALA A 225 10.14 24.13 -16.65
C ALA A 225 9.21 23.26 -17.52
N LEU A 226 9.68 22.79 -18.68
CA LEU A 226 8.93 21.87 -19.54
C LEU A 226 8.63 20.55 -18.82
N PHE A 227 9.64 19.95 -18.18
CA PHE A 227 9.46 18.73 -17.37
C PHE A 227 8.42 18.96 -16.27
N ALA A 228 8.52 20.02 -15.49
CA ALA A 228 7.59 20.33 -14.40
C ALA A 228 6.16 20.53 -14.94
N GLY A 229 6.00 21.31 -15.99
CA GLY A 229 4.69 21.54 -16.63
C GLY A 229 4.06 20.26 -17.17
N LEU A 230 4.84 19.42 -17.87
CA LEU A 230 4.36 18.12 -18.36
C LEU A 230 4.04 17.15 -17.21
N SER A 231 4.85 17.15 -16.14
CA SER A 231 4.57 16.30 -14.96
C SER A 231 3.24 16.68 -14.31
N ILE A 232 2.96 17.97 -14.17
CA ILE A 232 1.68 18.46 -13.64
C ILE A 232 0.53 18.08 -14.59
N LEU A 233 0.68 18.33 -15.89
CA LEU A 233 -0.33 17.99 -16.88
C LEU A 233 -0.65 16.48 -16.85
N PHE A 234 0.36 15.62 -16.88
CA PHE A 234 0.17 14.18 -16.85
C PHE A 234 -0.40 13.71 -15.49
N PHE A 235 0.00 14.34 -14.38
CA PHE A 235 -0.60 14.07 -13.08
C PHE A 235 -2.11 14.35 -13.08
N LEU A 236 -2.52 15.51 -13.59
CA LEU A 236 -3.94 15.86 -13.68
C LEU A 236 -4.74 14.89 -14.58
N LEU A 237 -4.10 14.33 -15.62
CA LEU A 237 -4.70 13.33 -16.50
C LEU A 237 -4.75 11.93 -15.86
N PHE A 238 -3.68 11.51 -15.17
CA PHE A 238 -3.63 10.18 -14.56
C PHE A 238 -4.39 10.11 -13.24
N ALA A 239 -4.61 11.25 -12.58
CA ALA A 239 -5.33 11.38 -11.34
C ALA A 239 -6.62 12.21 -11.50
N ILE A 240 -7.46 11.89 -12.49
CA ILE A 240 -8.73 12.61 -12.75
C ILE A 240 -9.60 12.75 -11.49
N PRO A 241 -9.81 11.73 -10.63
CA PRO A 241 -10.54 11.89 -9.38
C PRO A 241 -10.00 13.00 -8.48
N VAL A 242 -8.67 13.14 -8.39
CA VAL A 242 -8.01 14.25 -7.66
C VAL A 242 -8.30 15.58 -8.33
N THR A 243 -8.23 15.63 -9.67
CA THR A 243 -8.51 16.84 -10.46
C THR A 243 -9.93 17.34 -10.22
N LEU A 244 -10.91 16.45 -10.13
CA LEU A 244 -12.30 16.78 -9.83
C LEU A 244 -12.51 17.31 -8.39
N ARG A 245 -11.57 17.05 -7.49
CA ARG A 245 -11.59 17.48 -6.09
C ARG A 245 -10.33 18.26 -5.69
N LEU A 246 -9.80 19.05 -6.61
CA LEU A 246 -8.52 19.74 -6.45
C LEU A 246 -8.47 20.61 -5.19
N GLY A 247 -9.59 21.25 -4.79
CA GLY A 247 -9.67 22.04 -3.56
C GLY A 247 -9.44 21.20 -2.29
N VAL A 248 -10.00 19.98 -2.21
CA VAL A 248 -9.78 19.04 -1.10
C VAL A 248 -8.32 18.61 -1.07
N PHE A 249 -7.79 18.20 -2.21
CA PHE A 249 -6.40 17.74 -2.35
C PHE A 249 -5.38 18.83 -1.96
N THR A 250 -5.54 20.06 -2.50
CA THR A 250 -4.63 21.17 -2.17
C THR A 250 -4.76 21.63 -0.73
N GLY A 251 -5.99 21.60 -0.16
CA GLY A 251 -6.23 21.86 1.25
C GLY A 251 -5.48 20.88 2.14
N TRP A 252 -5.54 19.59 1.82
CA TRP A 252 -4.81 18.54 2.54
C TRP A 252 -3.28 18.72 2.42
N ILE A 253 -2.75 18.97 1.21
CA ILE A 253 -1.32 19.29 1.03
C ILE A 253 -0.92 20.48 1.92
N LYS A 254 -1.70 21.56 1.93
CA LYS A 254 -1.44 22.73 2.77
C LYS A 254 -1.37 22.34 4.26
N SER A 255 -2.28 21.49 4.73
CA SER A 255 -2.28 20.99 6.10
C SER A 255 -1.02 20.19 6.44
N LEU A 256 -0.51 19.34 5.53
CA LEU A 256 0.75 18.63 5.69
C LEU A 256 1.96 19.57 5.88
N PHE A 257 1.96 20.75 5.24
CA PHE A 257 3.02 21.73 5.40
C PHE A 257 2.91 22.51 6.72
N ILE A 258 1.70 22.87 7.12
CA ILE A 258 1.44 23.74 8.27
C ILE A 258 1.51 22.98 9.60
N HIS A 259 0.98 21.76 9.66
CA HIS A 259 0.83 20.99 10.89
C HIS A 259 1.89 19.90 11.00
N SER A 260 2.29 19.57 12.23
CA SER A 260 3.34 18.57 12.51
C SER A 260 2.81 17.15 12.72
N GLY A 261 1.50 16.97 12.93
CA GLY A 261 0.91 15.66 13.19
C GLY A 261 0.62 14.84 11.93
N GLN A 262 0.31 13.56 12.12
CA GLN A 262 -0.04 12.67 11.02
C GLN A 262 -1.23 13.20 10.22
N TYR A 263 -1.22 12.95 8.90
CA TYR A 263 -2.27 13.34 7.96
C TYR A 263 -2.59 14.85 7.93
N GLY A 264 -1.64 15.69 8.39
CA GLY A 264 -1.87 17.14 8.44
C GLY A 264 -2.71 17.60 9.62
N GLY A 265 -2.85 16.77 10.65
CA GLY A 265 -3.46 17.13 11.93
C GLY A 265 -2.45 17.71 12.94
N GLY A 266 -2.89 17.89 14.18
CA GLY A 266 -2.06 18.36 15.29
C GLY A 266 -1.81 19.87 15.30
N GLU A 267 -0.83 20.30 16.08
CA GLU A 267 -0.50 21.71 16.26
C GLU A 267 0.10 22.33 14.99
N ALA A 268 -0.12 23.63 14.80
CA ALA A 268 0.48 24.40 13.73
C ALA A 268 1.98 24.62 14.00
N ASN A 269 2.79 23.62 13.65
CA ASN A 269 4.24 23.63 13.76
C ASN A 269 4.87 22.95 12.55
N PHE A 270 5.91 23.53 11.99
CA PHE A 270 6.57 22.96 10.81
C PHE A 270 7.26 21.63 11.11
N ILE A 271 7.96 21.50 12.24
CA ILE A 271 8.60 20.27 12.70
C ILE A 271 8.49 20.16 14.23
N ASN A 272 7.97 19.04 14.72
CA ASN A 272 8.11 18.63 16.10
C ASN A 272 9.47 17.93 16.27
N TRP A 273 10.46 18.61 16.79
CA TRP A 273 11.85 18.11 16.86
C TRP A 273 12.00 16.86 17.74
N THR A 274 11.18 16.72 18.79
CA THR A 274 11.21 15.55 19.68
C THR A 274 10.74 14.30 18.93
N GLU A 275 9.61 14.37 18.26
CA GLU A 275 9.08 13.27 17.43
C GLU A 275 9.97 13.01 16.22
N PHE A 276 10.48 14.05 15.57
CA PHE A 276 11.39 13.94 14.44
C PHE A 276 12.64 13.13 14.80
N GLY A 277 13.27 13.43 15.95
CA GLY A 277 14.42 12.68 16.43
C GLY A 277 14.11 11.21 16.74
N ALA A 278 12.94 10.93 17.35
CA ALA A 278 12.48 9.57 17.61
C ALA A 278 12.23 8.80 16.31
N ASN A 279 11.62 9.45 15.31
CA ASN A 279 11.34 8.88 14.00
C ASN A 279 12.64 8.54 13.23
N LEU A 280 13.64 9.43 13.28
CA LEU A 280 14.96 9.14 12.70
C LEU A 280 15.66 7.95 13.38
N LYS A 281 15.55 7.84 14.71
CA LYS A 281 16.09 6.69 15.44
C LYS A 281 15.39 5.39 15.05
N PHE A 282 14.08 5.43 14.86
CA PHE A 282 13.32 4.29 14.37
C PHE A 282 13.77 3.89 12.96
N LEU A 283 13.86 4.84 12.02
CA LEU A 283 14.35 4.58 10.66
C LEU A 283 15.76 3.98 10.68
N TRP A 284 16.66 4.48 11.52
CA TRP A 284 17.98 3.89 11.69
C TRP A 284 17.90 2.43 12.18
N GLY A 285 17.03 2.12 13.12
CA GLY A 285 16.84 0.77 13.63
C GLY A 285 16.42 -0.24 12.55
N TYR A 286 15.47 0.14 11.70
CA TYR A 286 14.91 -0.75 10.68
C TYR A 286 15.66 -0.71 9.33
N GLU A 287 16.12 0.47 8.91
CA GLU A 287 16.67 0.69 7.57
C GLU A 287 18.17 1.05 7.59
N LYS A 288 18.88 0.65 8.63
CA LYS A 288 20.33 0.99 8.81
C LYS A 288 21.19 0.63 7.61
N TRP A 289 20.95 -0.51 6.97
CA TRP A 289 21.74 -0.94 5.83
C TRP A 289 21.52 -0.07 4.60
N PHE A 290 20.30 0.38 4.39
CA PHE A 290 19.97 1.36 3.34
C PHE A 290 20.67 2.69 3.61
N LEU A 291 20.59 3.21 4.83
CA LEU A 291 21.21 4.47 5.22
C LEU A 291 22.75 4.38 5.14
N ILE A 292 23.36 3.30 5.62
CA ILE A 292 24.79 3.04 5.48
C ILE A 292 25.19 3.02 4.00
N THR A 293 24.43 2.32 3.13
CA THR A 293 24.71 2.27 1.70
C THR A 293 24.60 3.65 1.05
N THR A 294 23.66 4.48 1.51
CA THR A 294 23.54 5.88 1.06
C THR A 294 24.80 6.68 1.39
N PHE A 295 25.31 6.58 2.63
CA PHE A 295 26.55 7.24 3.03
C PHE A 295 27.78 6.68 2.30
N LEU A 296 27.83 5.36 2.08
CA LEU A 296 28.88 4.73 1.27
C LEU A 296 28.84 5.24 -0.17
N THR A 297 27.66 5.41 -0.76
CA THR A 297 27.51 6.00 -2.10
C THR A 297 28.06 7.43 -2.15
N LEU A 298 27.76 8.24 -1.13
CA LEU A 298 28.30 9.60 -1.01
C LEU A 298 29.83 9.58 -0.93
N GLY A 299 30.40 8.75 -0.02
CA GLY A 299 31.84 8.62 0.14
C GLY A 299 32.53 8.13 -1.14
N THR A 300 31.93 7.14 -1.81
CA THR A 300 32.45 6.63 -3.11
C THR A 300 32.40 7.69 -4.20
N ALA A 301 31.31 8.49 -4.26
CA ALA A 301 31.19 9.57 -5.24
C ALA A 301 32.23 10.69 -5.00
N LEU A 302 32.46 11.05 -3.75
CA LEU A 302 33.50 12.01 -3.37
C LEU A 302 34.90 11.46 -3.73
N GLY A 303 35.18 10.20 -3.37
CA GLY A 303 36.44 9.54 -3.73
C GLY A 303 36.65 9.49 -5.24
N TYR A 304 35.63 9.05 -6.00
CA TYR A 304 35.67 9.00 -7.46
C TYR A 304 35.95 10.38 -8.06
N PHE A 305 35.29 11.42 -7.56
CA PHE A 305 35.53 12.80 -7.99
C PHE A 305 36.98 13.26 -7.70
N LEU A 306 37.50 13.02 -6.51
CA LEU A 306 38.84 13.46 -6.09
C LEU A 306 39.94 12.72 -6.86
N PHE A 307 39.85 11.38 -6.99
CA PHE A 307 40.89 10.56 -7.64
C PHE A 307 40.85 10.64 -9.17
N ARG A 308 39.68 10.95 -9.77
CA ARG A 308 39.47 10.99 -11.22
C ARG A 308 39.05 12.36 -11.75
N ARG A 309 39.38 13.43 -11.02
CA ARG A 309 38.89 14.81 -11.25
C ARG A 309 38.79 15.24 -12.72
N LYS A 310 39.76 14.89 -13.56
CA LYS A 310 39.78 15.23 -15.00
C LYS A 310 39.01 14.25 -15.89
N GLU A 311 38.80 13.02 -15.43
CA GLU A 311 38.20 11.92 -16.18
C GLU A 311 36.85 11.50 -15.59
N ALA A 312 36.42 12.14 -14.50
CA ALA A 312 35.19 11.77 -13.80
C ALA A 312 33.96 12.00 -14.69
N ASP A 313 33.15 10.95 -14.84
CA ASP A 313 31.92 11.03 -15.60
C ASP A 313 30.91 11.91 -14.86
N SER A 314 30.67 13.08 -15.43
CA SER A 314 29.74 14.05 -14.84
C SER A 314 28.30 13.56 -14.77
N LYS A 315 27.86 12.64 -15.65
CA LYS A 315 26.52 12.03 -15.60
C LYS A 315 26.40 11.10 -14.40
N LEU A 316 27.39 10.24 -14.17
CA LEU A 316 27.43 9.31 -13.05
C LEU A 316 27.40 10.06 -11.71
N LEU A 317 28.20 11.10 -11.56
CA LEU A 317 28.21 11.96 -10.37
C LEU A 317 26.90 12.70 -10.15
N LEU A 318 26.30 13.21 -11.24
CA LEU A 318 25.03 13.94 -11.18
C LEU A 318 23.87 13.02 -10.79
N VAL A 319 23.83 11.80 -11.31
CA VAL A 319 22.87 10.77 -10.90
C VAL A 319 23.08 10.41 -9.41
N ALA A 320 24.32 10.19 -8.99
CA ALA A 320 24.61 9.90 -7.57
C ALA A 320 24.12 11.04 -6.64
N ALA A 321 24.46 12.29 -6.98
CA ALA A 321 24.03 13.45 -6.22
C ALA A 321 22.51 13.59 -6.18
N SER A 322 21.81 13.35 -7.31
CA SER A 322 20.35 13.45 -7.37
C SER A 322 19.67 12.38 -6.51
N VAL A 323 20.13 11.15 -6.55
CA VAL A 323 19.59 10.04 -5.73
C VAL A 323 19.83 10.30 -4.23
N ILE A 324 21.05 10.70 -3.83
CA ILE A 324 21.37 10.99 -2.43
C ILE A 324 20.52 12.16 -1.92
N THR A 325 20.42 13.26 -2.68
CA THR A 325 19.57 14.41 -2.31
C THR A 325 18.12 14.01 -2.11
N THR A 326 17.60 13.17 -3.00
CA THR A 326 16.23 12.66 -2.92
C THR A 326 16.00 11.81 -1.67
N ILE A 327 16.94 10.93 -1.31
CA ILE A 327 16.85 10.11 -0.09
C ILE A 327 16.85 11.01 1.16
N LEU A 328 17.68 12.06 1.19
CA LEU A 328 17.69 13.03 2.29
C LEU A 328 16.35 13.78 2.38
N LEU A 329 15.80 14.25 1.27
CA LEU A 329 14.48 14.89 1.24
C LEU A 329 13.37 13.94 1.73
N GLN A 330 13.40 12.68 1.31
CA GLN A 330 12.45 11.67 1.78
C GLN A 330 12.59 11.42 3.27
N THR A 331 13.82 11.35 3.79
CA THR A 331 14.09 11.16 5.21
C THR A 331 13.52 12.30 6.05
N ILE A 332 13.67 13.55 5.58
CA ILE A 332 13.08 14.74 6.23
C ILE A 332 11.55 14.67 6.19
N MET A 333 10.98 14.35 5.05
CA MET A 333 9.52 14.26 4.89
C MET A 333 8.91 13.18 5.79
N VAL A 334 9.52 11.99 5.83
CA VAL A 334 9.05 10.87 6.68
C VAL A 334 9.34 11.15 8.16
N GLY A 335 10.46 11.79 8.48
CA GLY A 335 10.75 12.22 9.86
C GLY A 335 9.70 13.18 10.42
N LYS A 336 9.14 14.05 9.55
CA LYS A 336 8.07 14.98 9.92
C LYS A 336 6.71 14.28 10.12
N HIS A 337 6.30 13.44 9.17
CA HIS A 337 5.02 12.74 9.16
C HIS A 337 5.29 11.23 9.11
N PHE A 338 5.62 10.67 10.28
CA PHE A 338 6.13 9.32 10.35
C PHE A 338 5.07 8.28 10.07
N GLU A 339 5.33 7.53 9.00
CA GLU A 339 4.74 6.23 8.73
C GLU A 339 5.80 5.45 7.94
N HIS A 340 6.24 4.29 8.44
CA HIS A 340 7.35 3.55 7.83
C HIS A 340 7.15 3.28 6.33
N ARG A 341 5.92 2.95 5.91
CA ARG A 341 5.57 2.74 4.50
C ARG A 341 5.75 3.98 3.61
N TYR A 342 5.81 5.19 4.18
CA TYR A 342 6.07 6.42 3.41
C TYR A 342 7.52 6.52 2.93
N TYR A 343 8.41 5.70 3.48
CA TYR A 343 9.81 5.65 3.06
C TYR A 343 10.04 4.72 1.86
N ILE A 344 9.05 3.90 1.46
CA ILE A 344 9.15 2.92 0.37
C ILE A 344 9.71 3.51 -0.93
N PRO A 345 9.30 4.69 -1.45
CA PRO A 345 9.85 5.19 -2.69
C PRO A 345 11.37 5.30 -2.69
N SER A 346 11.97 5.75 -1.59
CA SER A 346 13.43 5.81 -1.45
C SER A 346 14.06 4.45 -1.21
N LEU A 347 13.44 3.58 -0.41
CA LEU A 347 13.94 2.22 -0.16
C LEU A 347 14.07 1.41 -1.45
N LEU A 348 13.16 1.60 -2.38
CA LEU A 348 13.21 0.97 -3.70
C LEU A 348 14.41 1.44 -4.55
N LEU A 349 15.05 2.59 -4.26
CA LEU A 349 16.28 3.04 -4.95
C LEU A 349 17.57 2.34 -4.46
N PHE A 350 17.47 1.41 -3.51
CA PHE A 350 18.64 0.71 -2.97
C PHE A 350 19.50 0.04 -4.07
N PRO A 351 18.94 -0.67 -5.07
CA PRO A 351 19.73 -1.24 -6.14
C PRO A 351 20.51 -0.20 -6.94
N VAL A 352 19.96 1.00 -7.12
CA VAL A 352 20.66 2.10 -7.78
C VAL A 352 21.86 2.58 -6.96
N LEU A 353 21.75 2.65 -5.62
CA LEU A 353 22.89 2.97 -4.76
C LEU A 353 24.03 1.95 -4.93
N VAL A 354 23.70 0.65 -4.88
CA VAL A 354 24.68 -0.44 -5.07
C VAL A 354 25.28 -0.39 -6.48
N PHE A 355 24.45 -0.13 -7.49
CA PHE A 355 24.92 0.06 -8.88
C PHE A 355 25.90 1.23 -8.97
N LEU A 356 25.60 2.39 -8.36
CA LEU A 356 26.45 3.57 -8.41
C LEU A 356 27.81 3.31 -7.75
N ILE A 357 27.83 2.65 -6.58
CA ILE A 357 29.08 2.24 -5.91
C ILE A 357 29.89 1.33 -6.82
N ALA A 358 29.26 0.29 -7.37
CA ALA A 358 29.92 -0.69 -8.22
C ALA A 358 30.46 -0.04 -9.50
N GLU A 359 29.69 0.83 -10.15
CA GLU A 359 30.10 1.48 -11.39
C GLU A 359 31.26 2.48 -11.17
N MET A 360 31.21 3.28 -10.10
CA MET A 360 32.30 4.15 -9.72
C MET A 360 33.58 3.38 -9.37
N ALA A 361 33.45 2.30 -8.59
CA ALA A 361 34.57 1.43 -8.25
C ALA A 361 35.17 0.79 -9.51
N LYS A 362 34.33 0.29 -10.44
CA LYS A 362 34.77 -0.29 -11.73
C LYS A 362 35.56 0.71 -12.56
N ARG A 363 35.15 1.99 -12.58
CA ARG A 363 35.84 3.05 -13.32
C ARG A 363 37.13 3.52 -12.64
N MET A 364 37.25 3.36 -11.30
CA MET A 364 38.49 3.63 -10.58
C MET A 364 39.51 2.50 -10.78
N LEU A 365 39.06 1.27 -10.85
CA LEU A 365 39.91 0.06 -11.02
C LEU A 365 40.23 -0.14 -12.51
N LYS A 366 41.45 -0.67 -12.81
CA LYS A 366 41.90 -0.95 -14.15
C LYS A 366 42.11 -2.45 -14.36
N GLY A 367 41.91 -2.90 -15.63
CA GLY A 367 42.22 -4.25 -16.05
C GLY A 367 41.49 -5.34 -15.26
N LYS A 368 42.22 -6.39 -14.86
CA LYS A 368 41.66 -7.55 -14.14
C LYS A 368 40.96 -7.24 -12.83
N PHE A 369 41.23 -6.09 -12.20
CA PHE A 369 40.58 -5.70 -10.93
C PHE A 369 39.09 -5.38 -11.13
N GLN A 370 38.62 -5.09 -12.34
CA GLN A 370 37.18 -4.89 -12.60
C GLN A 370 36.38 -6.17 -12.37
N ILE A 371 36.98 -7.34 -12.45
CA ILE A 371 36.32 -8.61 -12.16
C ILE A 371 35.94 -8.73 -10.69
N LEU A 372 36.74 -8.09 -9.79
CA LEU A 372 36.46 -8.07 -8.36
C LEU A 372 35.11 -7.37 -8.05
N VAL A 373 34.76 -6.34 -8.82
CA VAL A 373 33.46 -5.67 -8.67
C VAL A 373 32.31 -6.60 -9.03
N SER A 374 32.46 -7.39 -10.10
CA SER A 374 31.44 -8.38 -10.49
C SER A 374 31.31 -9.51 -9.46
N MET A 375 32.44 -9.95 -8.88
CA MET A 375 32.42 -10.93 -7.78
C MET A 375 31.77 -10.35 -6.52
N ALA A 376 32.09 -9.11 -6.18
CA ALA A 376 31.48 -8.42 -5.03
C ALA A 376 29.95 -8.27 -5.21
N LEU A 377 29.48 -7.95 -6.43
CA LEU A 377 28.05 -7.91 -6.74
C LEU A 377 27.39 -9.30 -6.61
N LEU A 378 28.06 -10.36 -7.07
CA LEU A 378 27.52 -11.72 -6.91
C LEU A 378 27.43 -12.09 -5.42
N ILE A 379 28.48 -11.83 -4.65
CA ILE A 379 28.48 -12.07 -3.20
C ILE A 379 27.39 -11.25 -2.53
N PHE A 380 27.25 -9.97 -2.90
CA PHE A 380 26.18 -9.12 -2.40
C PHE A 380 24.79 -9.70 -2.67
N LEU A 381 24.50 -10.14 -3.91
CA LEU A 381 23.22 -10.74 -4.29
C LEU A 381 22.95 -12.01 -3.46
N ILE A 382 23.93 -12.88 -3.31
CA ILE A 382 23.79 -14.11 -2.51
C ILE A 382 23.54 -13.75 -1.02
N ALA A 383 24.40 -12.91 -0.45
CA ALA A 383 24.27 -12.48 0.95
C ALA A 383 22.94 -11.79 1.21
N PHE A 384 22.48 -10.99 0.25
CA PHE A 384 21.19 -10.33 0.31
C PHE A 384 20.03 -11.33 0.40
N PHE A 385 19.94 -12.31 -0.50
CA PHE A 385 18.87 -13.30 -0.45
C PHE A 385 18.92 -14.15 0.82
N VAL A 386 20.12 -14.52 1.29
CA VAL A 386 20.28 -15.21 2.58
C VAL A 386 19.78 -14.34 3.74
N HIS A 387 20.06 -13.04 3.72
CA HIS A 387 19.61 -12.09 4.74
C HIS A 387 18.09 -11.88 4.72
N GLN A 388 17.44 -11.96 3.56
CA GLN A 388 15.99 -11.78 3.45
C GLN A 388 15.17 -12.99 3.96
N GLN A 389 15.73 -14.19 3.91
CA GLN A 389 15.00 -15.41 4.29
C GLN A 389 14.38 -15.35 5.72
N PRO A 390 15.12 -14.93 6.79
CA PRO A 390 14.54 -14.82 8.13
C PRO A 390 13.38 -13.83 8.19
N TRP A 391 13.46 -12.72 7.46
CA TRP A 391 12.40 -11.72 7.43
C TRP A 391 11.14 -12.22 6.71
N ILE A 392 11.30 -12.89 5.57
CA ILE A 392 10.20 -13.52 4.83
C ILE A 392 9.50 -14.53 5.75
N LYS A 393 10.29 -15.40 6.41
CA LYS A 393 9.76 -16.41 7.34
C LYS A 393 9.03 -15.76 8.51
N LEU A 394 9.66 -14.81 9.21
CA LEU A 394 9.08 -14.12 10.36
C LEU A 394 7.77 -13.43 10.00
N LYS A 395 7.74 -12.68 8.88
CA LYS A 395 6.53 -11.98 8.42
C LYS A 395 5.43 -12.95 8.04
N ALA A 396 5.76 -14.04 7.33
CA ALA A 396 4.80 -15.07 6.96
C ALA A 396 4.20 -15.78 8.19
N GLU A 397 5.03 -16.16 9.16
CA GLU A 397 4.60 -16.80 10.42
C GLU A 397 3.71 -15.87 11.25
N THR A 398 4.11 -14.60 11.40
CA THR A 398 3.32 -13.60 12.12
C THR A 398 1.94 -13.41 11.48
N MET A 399 1.89 -13.24 10.15
CA MET A 399 0.62 -13.07 9.43
C MET A 399 -0.26 -14.31 9.49
N SER A 400 0.32 -15.49 9.26
CA SER A 400 -0.43 -16.75 9.32
C SER A 400 -1.01 -17.01 10.71
N THR A 401 -0.25 -16.73 11.77
CA THR A 401 -0.69 -16.88 13.16
C THR A 401 -1.82 -15.90 13.48
N ASP A 402 -1.68 -14.62 13.14
CA ASP A 402 -2.72 -13.62 13.35
C ASP A 402 -4.02 -13.99 12.60
N MET A 403 -3.89 -14.41 11.35
CA MET A 403 -5.06 -14.82 10.56
C MET A 403 -5.73 -16.09 11.11
N ALA A 404 -4.96 -17.08 11.57
CA ALA A 404 -5.52 -18.29 12.16
C ALA A 404 -6.31 -17.97 13.45
N GLN A 405 -5.81 -17.04 14.27
CA GLN A 405 -6.49 -16.60 15.49
C GLN A 405 -7.81 -15.89 15.18
N ARG A 406 -7.82 -15.00 14.19
CA ARG A 406 -9.04 -14.28 13.76
C ARG A 406 -10.06 -15.21 13.08
N GLN A 407 -9.57 -16.22 12.37
CA GLN A 407 -10.43 -17.22 11.72
C GLN A 407 -11.22 -18.06 12.73
N GLU A 408 -10.73 -18.24 13.95
CA GLU A 408 -11.46 -18.92 15.03
C GLU A 408 -12.77 -18.18 15.35
N THR A 409 -12.72 -16.87 15.56
CA THR A 409 -13.92 -16.04 15.78
C THR A 409 -14.85 -16.06 14.56
N ARG A 410 -14.28 -15.99 13.34
CA ARG A 410 -15.08 -16.06 12.11
C ARG A 410 -15.82 -17.38 11.95
N ASN A 411 -15.19 -18.49 12.31
CA ASN A 411 -15.84 -19.81 12.27
C ASN A 411 -17.00 -19.87 13.25
N PHE A 412 -16.85 -19.32 14.46
CA PHE A 412 -17.94 -19.20 15.41
C PHE A 412 -19.10 -18.36 14.84
N VAL A 413 -18.79 -17.18 14.28
CA VAL A 413 -19.79 -16.30 13.64
C VAL A 413 -20.52 -17.01 12.49
N ALA A 414 -19.81 -17.78 11.68
CA ALA A 414 -20.40 -18.51 10.55
C ALA A 414 -21.38 -19.63 11.01
N ALA A 415 -21.19 -20.15 12.22
CA ALA A 415 -22.08 -21.15 12.83
C ALA A 415 -23.29 -20.53 13.55
N MET A 416 -23.33 -19.19 13.72
CA MET A 416 -24.46 -18.50 14.34
C MET A 416 -25.73 -18.58 13.48
N ASN A 417 -26.88 -18.40 14.12
CA ASN A 417 -28.15 -18.34 13.41
C ASN A 417 -28.13 -17.23 12.34
N PRO A 418 -28.28 -17.54 11.04
CA PRO A 418 -28.26 -16.53 10.00
C PRO A 418 -29.41 -15.52 10.11
N ASN A 419 -30.53 -15.90 10.74
CA ASN A 419 -31.68 -15.01 10.98
C ASN A 419 -31.55 -14.27 12.32
N SER A 420 -30.42 -13.66 12.56
CA SER A 420 -30.11 -12.90 13.78
C SER A 420 -29.70 -11.47 13.46
N ILE A 421 -29.95 -10.57 14.39
CA ILE A 421 -29.44 -9.20 14.34
C ILE A 421 -28.02 -9.19 14.88
N LYS A 422 -27.12 -8.58 14.13
CA LYS A 422 -25.69 -8.46 14.45
C LYS A 422 -25.36 -7.00 14.71
N ILE A 423 -24.90 -6.68 15.90
CA ILE A 423 -24.38 -5.37 16.28
C ILE A 423 -22.87 -5.49 16.36
N ILE A 424 -22.19 -4.84 15.45
CA ILE A 424 -20.75 -4.98 15.27
C ILE A 424 -20.11 -3.70 15.82
N THR A 425 -19.32 -3.85 16.88
CA THR A 425 -18.60 -2.75 17.53
C THR A 425 -17.11 -3.02 17.44
N THR A 426 -16.38 -2.15 16.75
CA THR A 426 -14.93 -2.26 16.63
C THR A 426 -14.30 -0.87 16.54
N GLN A 427 -13.09 -0.75 17.05
CA GLN A 427 -12.25 0.45 16.99
C GLN A 427 -11.10 0.30 16.00
N ASN A 428 -10.82 -0.92 15.56
CA ASN A 428 -9.68 -1.25 14.70
C ASN A 428 -10.13 -1.58 13.26
N TYR A 429 -9.17 -2.06 12.50
CA TYR A 429 -9.24 -2.22 11.06
C TYR A 429 -9.51 -3.67 10.64
N GLY A 430 -10.24 -4.44 11.43
CA GLY A 430 -10.60 -5.82 11.10
C GLY A 430 -11.81 -6.31 11.86
N SER A 431 -12.56 -7.26 11.28
CA SER A 431 -13.73 -7.87 11.91
C SER A 431 -14.00 -9.24 11.31
N PRO A 432 -14.49 -10.21 12.11
CA PRO A 432 -14.98 -11.47 11.58
C PRO A 432 -16.22 -11.32 10.71
N PHE A 433 -16.89 -10.17 10.76
CA PHE A 433 -18.04 -9.82 9.94
C PHE A 433 -17.61 -9.05 8.70
N LYS A 434 -17.82 -9.62 7.54
CA LYS A 434 -17.53 -8.97 6.25
C LYS A 434 -18.34 -7.68 6.05
N GLU A 435 -19.55 -7.67 6.58
CA GLU A 435 -20.46 -6.53 6.58
C GLU A 435 -19.81 -5.28 7.17
N TYR A 436 -18.96 -5.44 8.18
CA TYR A 436 -18.23 -4.32 8.77
C TYR A 436 -17.26 -3.68 7.76
N ALA A 437 -16.49 -4.50 7.06
CA ALA A 437 -15.56 -4.03 6.05
C ALA A 437 -16.28 -3.27 4.92
N LEU A 438 -17.41 -3.81 4.48
CA LEU A 438 -18.26 -3.16 3.47
C LEU A 438 -18.88 -1.86 4.00
N MET A 439 -19.26 -1.79 5.28
CA MET A 439 -19.83 -0.58 5.88
C MET A 439 -18.80 0.55 6.02
N ILE A 440 -17.56 0.22 6.41
CA ILE A 440 -16.45 1.18 6.40
C ILE A 440 -16.20 1.69 4.98
N SER A 441 -16.12 0.79 4.00
CA SER A 441 -15.91 1.18 2.60
C SER A 441 -17.07 2.02 2.07
N TYR A 442 -18.32 1.67 2.40
CA TYR A 442 -19.51 2.42 2.06
C TYR A 442 -19.47 3.86 2.63
N ALA A 443 -19.03 4.04 3.89
CA ALA A 443 -18.87 5.36 4.48
C ALA A 443 -17.89 6.25 3.68
N TRP A 444 -16.86 5.66 3.10
CA TRP A 444 -15.88 6.34 2.24
C TRP A 444 -16.30 6.52 0.78
N SER A 445 -17.45 5.98 0.37
CA SER A 445 -17.97 6.19 -0.99
C SER A 445 -18.60 7.58 -1.19
N GLY A 446 -18.82 8.34 -0.12
CA GLY A 446 -19.30 9.74 -0.16
C GLY A 446 -20.65 9.86 -0.87
N GLY A 447 -20.77 10.77 -1.83
CA GLY A 447 -22.02 11.01 -2.58
C GLY A 447 -22.50 9.82 -3.43
N HIS A 448 -21.70 8.76 -3.53
CA HIS A 448 -22.05 7.55 -4.26
C HIS A 448 -22.75 6.49 -3.40
N GLN A 449 -22.92 6.71 -2.10
CA GLN A 449 -23.60 5.79 -1.19
C GLN A 449 -24.95 5.30 -1.72
N LYS A 450 -25.75 6.20 -2.29
CA LYS A 450 -27.06 5.88 -2.86
C LYS A 450 -27.07 4.73 -3.88
N TYR A 451 -25.95 4.51 -4.59
CA TYR A 451 -25.84 3.44 -5.58
C TYR A 451 -25.63 2.06 -4.96
N TYR A 452 -25.14 2.01 -3.72
CA TYR A 452 -24.83 0.76 -3.02
C TYR A 452 -25.86 0.39 -1.96
N THR A 453 -26.61 1.38 -1.44
CA THR A 453 -27.51 1.25 -0.29
C THR A 453 -28.49 0.09 -0.42
N GLU A 454 -29.24 0.04 -1.51
CA GLU A 454 -30.26 -0.99 -1.73
C GLU A 454 -29.65 -2.40 -1.81
N THR A 455 -28.57 -2.55 -2.56
CA THR A 455 -27.90 -3.84 -2.73
C THR A 455 -27.30 -4.32 -1.41
N LEU A 456 -26.65 -3.45 -0.64
CA LEU A 456 -26.07 -3.80 0.65
C LEU A 456 -27.15 -4.13 1.71
N ALA A 457 -28.25 -3.38 1.73
CA ALA A 457 -29.38 -3.65 2.59
C ALA A 457 -30.03 -5.01 2.28
N LYS A 458 -30.09 -5.39 1.00
CA LYS A 458 -30.57 -6.71 0.58
C LYS A 458 -29.62 -7.84 0.96
N LEU A 459 -28.31 -7.63 0.80
CA LEU A 459 -27.29 -8.65 1.10
C LEU A 459 -27.11 -8.88 2.60
N TYR A 460 -27.23 -7.83 3.41
CA TYR A 460 -26.95 -7.83 4.85
C TYR A 460 -28.03 -7.10 5.66
N PRO A 461 -29.28 -7.57 5.64
CA PRO A 461 -30.43 -6.84 6.19
C PRO A 461 -30.41 -6.66 7.70
N ASP A 462 -29.69 -7.53 8.43
CA ASP A 462 -29.71 -7.60 9.90
C ASP A 462 -28.35 -7.20 10.52
N SER A 463 -27.51 -6.50 9.81
CA SER A 463 -26.16 -6.10 10.28
C SER A 463 -26.11 -4.60 10.55
N TYR A 464 -25.73 -4.25 11.77
CA TYR A 464 -25.67 -2.89 12.27
C TYR A 464 -24.28 -2.60 12.83
N LEU A 465 -23.77 -1.39 12.59
CA LEU A 465 -22.49 -0.94 13.11
C LEU A 465 -22.68 0.09 14.20
N PHE A 466 -22.02 -0.11 15.34
CA PHE A 466 -21.91 0.92 16.36
C PHE A 466 -20.60 1.70 16.15
N PHE A 467 -20.73 2.96 15.74
CA PHE A 467 -19.60 3.86 15.60
C PHE A 467 -19.19 4.42 16.95
N THR A 468 -17.99 4.10 17.40
CA THR A 468 -17.49 4.46 18.73
C THR A 468 -17.07 5.90 18.86
N TRP A 469 -16.76 6.59 17.76
CA TRP A 469 -16.33 7.99 17.78
C TRP A 469 -17.47 9.01 17.88
N ASP A 470 -18.66 8.69 17.36
CA ASP A 470 -19.84 9.54 17.45
C ASP A 470 -20.98 8.92 18.27
N ASN A 471 -20.77 7.70 18.78
CA ASN A 471 -21.73 6.91 19.56
C ASN A 471 -23.08 6.72 18.85
N THR A 472 -23.07 6.52 17.52
CA THR A 472 -24.27 6.27 16.71
C THR A 472 -24.32 4.84 16.18
N PHE A 473 -25.54 4.31 16.06
CA PHE A 473 -25.80 3.10 15.29
C PHE A 473 -26.09 3.45 13.84
N ARG A 474 -25.53 2.69 12.92
CA ARG A 474 -25.73 2.88 11.48
C ARG A 474 -26.12 1.58 10.78
N PHE A 475 -26.91 1.78 9.75
CA PHE A 475 -27.35 0.75 8.83
C PHE A 475 -27.37 1.37 7.42
N TRP A 476 -26.67 0.87 6.49
CA TRP A 476 -26.57 1.27 5.07
C TRP A 476 -27.15 2.65 4.73
N GLY A 477 -26.56 3.72 5.29
CA GLY A 477 -26.95 5.12 5.06
C GLY A 477 -28.06 5.70 5.96
N THR A 478 -28.67 4.90 6.85
CA THR A 478 -29.68 5.38 7.79
C THR A 478 -29.23 5.14 9.23
N GLU A 479 -29.60 6.07 10.12
CA GLU A 479 -29.45 5.88 11.55
C GLU A 479 -30.49 4.88 12.07
N LEU A 480 -30.09 3.98 12.97
CA LEU A 480 -30.96 2.93 13.44
C LEU A 480 -31.93 3.41 14.51
N ASN A 481 -33.19 2.99 14.36
CA ASN A 481 -34.19 3.08 15.43
C ASN A 481 -34.20 1.75 16.21
N MET A 482 -33.81 1.80 17.50
CA MET A 482 -33.74 0.63 18.38
C MET A 482 -35.08 -0.07 18.58
N THR A 483 -36.21 0.64 18.46
CA THR A 483 -37.54 0.05 18.50
C THR A 483 -37.71 -1.04 17.47
N LYS A 484 -37.18 -0.88 16.27
CA LYS A 484 -37.24 -1.91 15.20
C LYS A 484 -36.46 -3.17 15.54
N ILE A 485 -35.32 -3.07 16.27
CA ILE A 485 -34.58 -4.26 16.72
C ILE A 485 -35.44 -5.07 17.69
N ASN A 486 -36.02 -4.40 18.69
CA ASN A 486 -36.85 -5.06 19.70
C ASN A 486 -38.09 -5.71 19.08
N ASP A 487 -38.76 -5.00 18.15
CA ASP A 487 -40.00 -5.49 17.51
C ASP A 487 -39.73 -6.70 16.58
N SER A 488 -38.50 -6.89 16.12
CA SER A 488 -38.14 -7.97 15.19
C SER A 488 -38.24 -9.37 15.79
N LYS A 489 -38.20 -9.51 17.12
CA LYS A 489 -38.13 -10.78 17.89
C LYS A 489 -36.99 -11.72 17.45
N LYS A 490 -36.02 -11.22 16.68
CA LYS A 490 -34.85 -11.98 16.27
C LYS A 490 -33.82 -12.02 17.41
N PRO A 491 -32.99 -13.09 17.51
CA PRO A 491 -31.84 -13.10 18.42
C PRO A 491 -30.91 -11.92 18.07
N VAL A 492 -30.45 -11.20 19.09
CA VAL A 492 -29.54 -10.05 18.93
C VAL A 492 -28.17 -10.43 19.48
N PHE A 493 -27.16 -10.35 18.65
CA PHE A 493 -25.78 -10.58 19.02
C PHE A 493 -24.96 -9.31 18.94
N VAL A 494 -24.09 -9.11 19.92
CA VAL A 494 -23.17 -7.97 19.98
C VAL A 494 -21.76 -8.54 19.89
N TYR A 495 -21.03 -8.09 18.89
CA TYR A 495 -19.60 -8.36 18.75
C TYR A 495 -18.80 -7.16 19.26
N LEU A 496 -17.80 -7.45 20.09
CA LEU A 496 -16.79 -6.50 20.54
C LEU A 496 -15.41 -7.03 20.14
N GLU A 497 -14.60 -6.16 19.59
CA GLU A 497 -13.27 -6.47 19.08
C GLU A 497 -12.27 -6.90 20.16
N ASN A 498 -12.46 -6.42 21.39
CA ASN A 498 -11.62 -6.76 22.52
C ASN A 498 -12.47 -6.76 23.80
N ASP A 499 -11.87 -7.16 24.91
CA ASP A 499 -12.51 -7.20 26.23
C ASP A 499 -12.52 -5.82 26.93
N ASN A 500 -12.54 -4.71 26.17
CA ASN A 500 -12.54 -3.35 26.72
C ASN A 500 -13.87 -3.07 27.46
N PRO A 501 -13.86 -2.96 28.81
CA PRO A 501 -15.08 -2.74 29.59
C PRO A 501 -15.79 -1.42 29.29
N GLU A 502 -15.05 -0.36 28.90
CA GLU A 502 -15.66 0.92 28.56
C GLU A 502 -16.41 0.84 27.23
N LEU A 503 -15.84 0.16 26.24
CA LEU A 503 -16.49 -0.07 24.95
C LEU A 503 -17.76 -0.90 25.13
N TYR A 504 -17.68 -1.96 25.93
CA TYR A 504 -18.80 -2.79 26.30
C TYR A 504 -19.91 -1.94 26.95
N LYS A 505 -19.56 -1.17 27.99
CA LYS A 505 -20.50 -0.31 28.73
C LYS A 505 -21.18 0.68 27.78
N LYS A 506 -20.41 1.41 26.97
CA LYS A 506 -20.95 2.36 25.99
C LYS A 506 -21.91 1.70 24.99
N THR A 507 -21.53 0.53 24.47
CA THR A 507 -22.38 -0.21 23.52
C THR A 507 -23.69 -0.63 24.17
N ILE A 508 -23.64 -1.22 25.38
CA ILE A 508 -24.84 -1.68 26.10
C ILE A 508 -25.71 -0.50 26.56
N GLU A 509 -25.15 0.58 27.08
CA GLU A 509 -25.89 1.78 27.47
C GLU A 509 -26.66 2.39 26.30
N ARG A 510 -26.10 2.35 25.09
CA ARG A 510 -26.79 2.80 23.87
C ARG A 510 -27.87 1.84 23.39
N LEU A 511 -27.71 0.55 23.65
CA LEU A 511 -28.73 -0.45 23.37
C LEU A 511 -29.93 -0.36 24.33
N THR A 512 -29.76 0.24 25.50
CA THR A 512 -30.78 0.43 26.51
C THR A 512 -31.73 1.60 26.24
N PHE A 513 -31.73 2.24 25.07
CA PHE A 513 -32.90 3.01 24.58
C PHE A 513 -34.15 2.14 24.31
N VAL A 514 -34.17 0.98 24.90
CA VAL A 514 -35.33 0.15 25.09
C VAL A 514 -36.23 0.85 26.12
N PRO A 515 -37.57 0.83 25.95
CA PRO A 515 -38.48 1.37 26.94
C PRO A 515 -38.09 0.93 28.35
N ASP A 516 -38.26 1.82 29.34
CA ASP A 516 -37.91 1.54 30.75
C ASP A 516 -38.52 0.25 31.31
N SER A 517 -39.51 -0.30 30.63
CA SER A 517 -40.17 -1.59 30.91
C SER A 517 -39.35 -2.83 30.51
N ILE A 518 -38.25 -2.71 29.74
CA ILE A 518 -37.47 -3.86 29.26
C ILE A 518 -36.07 -3.85 29.91
N LYS A 519 -35.69 -4.95 30.50
CA LYS A 519 -34.34 -5.19 31.01
C LYS A 519 -33.52 -5.98 29.96
N VAL A 520 -32.43 -5.40 29.51
CA VAL A 520 -31.46 -6.08 28.62
C VAL A 520 -30.39 -6.75 29.47
N THR A 521 -30.23 -8.05 29.33
CA THR A 521 -29.17 -8.82 30.00
C THR A 521 -28.28 -9.49 28.96
N PRO A 522 -26.98 -9.15 28.94
CA PRO A 522 -26.02 -9.78 28.05
C PRO A 522 -25.59 -11.14 28.59
N GLU A 523 -25.48 -12.10 27.70
CA GLU A 523 -24.97 -13.46 27.93
C GLU A 523 -23.72 -13.65 27.06
N LEU A 524 -22.58 -13.93 27.66
CA LEU A 524 -21.35 -14.22 26.93
C LEU A 524 -21.48 -15.57 26.24
N LEU A 525 -21.41 -15.60 24.91
CA LEU A 525 -21.46 -16.82 24.12
C LEU A 525 -20.08 -17.30 23.68
N PHE A 526 -19.19 -16.38 23.39
CA PHE A 526 -17.87 -16.69 22.87
C PHE A 526 -16.86 -15.62 23.27
N GLN A 527 -15.69 -16.08 23.65
CA GLN A 527 -14.51 -15.22 23.84
C GLN A 527 -13.31 -15.90 23.19
N ASN A 528 -12.66 -15.19 22.28
CA ASN A 528 -11.39 -15.64 21.74
C ASN A 528 -10.28 -15.28 22.73
N GLU A 529 -9.64 -16.29 23.31
CA GLU A 529 -8.60 -16.07 24.34
C GLU A 529 -7.38 -15.29 23.82
N LYS A 530 -7.10 -15.38 22.51
CA LYS A 530 -5.91 -14.80 21.88
C LYS A 530 -6.15 -13.39 21.39
N THR A 531 -7.23 -13.17 20.63
CA THR A 531 -7.57 -11.86 20.07
C THR A 531 -8.39 -11.00 21.02
N LYS A 532 -8.93 -11.60 22.09
CA LYS A 532 -9.86 -10.97 23.04
C LYS A 532 -11.18 -10.49 22.43
N GLU A 533 -11.49 -10.97 21.24
CA GLU A 533 -12.79 -10.75 20.60
C GLU A 533 -13.88 -11.45 21.41
N THR A 534 -15.02 -10.78 21.65
CA THR A 534 -16.13 -11.30 22.42
C THR A 534 -17.44 -11.19 21.67
N ILE A 535 -18.33 -12.18 21.87
CA ILE A 535 -19.67 -12.19 21.31
C ILE A 535 -20.66 -12.45 22.43
N TYR A 536 -21.59 -11.51 22.59
CA TYR A 536 -22.68 -11.57 23.55
C TYR A 536 -24.01 -11.77 22.83
N ARG A 537 -24.90 -12.55 23.47
CA ARG A 537 -26.32 -12.56 23.14
C ARG A 537 -27.04 -11.57 24.06
N LEU A 538 -27.94 -10.77 23.50
CA LEU A 538 -28.78 -9.90 24.30
C LEU A 538 -30.13 -10.57 24.57
N ASN A 539 -30.47 -10.72 25.84
CA ASN A 539 -31.76 -11.23 26.29
C ASN A 539 -32.61 -10.04 26.74
N PHE A 540 -33.80 -9.89 26.13
CA PHE A 540 -34.76 -8.82 26.42
C PHE A 540 -35.86 -9.38 27.30
N ASN A 541 -35.86 -9.03 28.58
CA ASN A 541 -36.85 -9.48 29.56
C ASN A 541 -37.73 -8.29 29.98
N ALA A 542 -39.05 -8.51 30.14
CA ALA A 542 -39.88 -7.50 30.78
C ALA A 542 -39.34 -7.22 32.19
N LYS A 543 -39.19 -5.97 32.60
CA LYS A 543 -38.96 -5.67 34.02
C LYS A 543 -40.15 -6.19 34.79
N ALA A 544 -39.91 -7.07 35.75
CA ALA A 544 -40.97 -7.42 36.71
C ALA A 544 -41.49 -6.14 37.32
N ASP A 545 -42.80 -5.87 37.17
CA ASP A 545 -43.43 -4.78 37.86
C ASP A 545 -43.06 -4.92 39.34
N SER A 546 -42.41 -3.90 39.89
CA SER A 546 -42.25 -3.80 41.33
C SER A 546 -43.67 -3.77 41.89
N ILE A 547 -44.16 -4.93 42.30
CA ILE A 547 -45.41 -5.02 43.04
C ILE A 547 -45.23 -4.10 44.24
N SER A 548 -45.84 -2.92 44.16
CA SER A 548 -45.99 -2.05 45.29
C SER A 548 -46.87 -2.78 46.29
N THR A 549 -46.21 -3.48 47.22
CA THR A 549 -46.89 -3.86 48.46
C THR A 549 -47.23 -2.57 49.18
N GLN A 550 -48.51 -2.19 49.07
CA GLN A 550 -49.15 -1.28 50.01
C GLN A 550 -49.24 -1.91 51.40
#